data_d86c878ce6b2f968236162ab4ea185b5
#
_entry.id   d86c878ce6b2f968236162ab4ea185b5
#
_cell.length_a   1.000
_cell.length_b   1.000
_cell.length_c   1.000
_cell.angle_alpha   90.00
_cell.angle_beta   90.00
_cell.angle_gamma   90.00
#
_symmetry.space_group_name_H-M   'P 1'
#
loop_
_entity.id
_entity.type
_entity.pdbx_description
1 polymer ?
#
loop_
_entity_poly.entity_id
_entity_poly.type
_entity_poly.pdbx_seq_one_letter_code
_entity_poly.pdbx_strand_id
1 'polypeptide(L)'
;MSQFDYIKEIARLALANDQNHLREALYDFVDYSQKNNRAKFAAQLQSIIKDSTRKEEIGKLKEIYTNQDIDSNSDNIILQIVMSSFKMKDLICTPDVKEEFEYFIKERKAAESLHDMSIPVSNKIILHGPSGCGKTLAAYVLAGELQQPLIIVNLGAVVSSKLGETSKNLTRIFKKACHEKAIILLDEFDSLGKIRDYDQDHGEMKRVVN
;
A
#
# COMPACT_ATOMS: atom_id res chain seq x y z
N MET A 1 30.35 18.41 17.71
CA MET A 1 29.83 17.51 18.77
C MET A 1 30.55 16.19 18.68
N SER A 2 30.87 15.55 19.82
CA SER A 2 31.42 14.19 19.85
C SER A 2 30.32 13.14 19.65
N GLN A 3 30.70 11.90 19.35
CA GLN A 3 29.73 10.80 19.27
C GLN A 3 28.90 10.65 20.54
N PHE A 4 29.53 10.86 21.70
CA PHE A 4 28.84 10.76 22.98
C PHE A 4 27.83 11.88 23.21
N ASP A 5 28.06 13.06 22.66
CA ASP A 5 27.11 14.17 22.75
C ASP A 5 25.83 13.90 21.95
N TYR A 6 25.95 13.32 20.75
CA TYR A 6 24.81 12.88 19.96
C TYR A 6 24.00 11.81 20.68
N ILE A 7 24.65 10.81 21.27
CA ILE A 7 23.97 9.74 22.01
C ILE A 7 23.21 10.29 23.22
N LYS A 8 23.81 11.24 23.96
CA LYS A 8 23.15 11.88 25.11
C LYS A 8 21.93 12.69 24.68
N GLU A 9 22.06 13.45 23.60
CA GLU A 9 20.95 14.26 23.10
C GLU A 9 19.80 13.40 22.57
N ILE A 10 20.10 12.35 21.81
CA ILE A 10 19.12 11.37 21.35
C ILE A 10 18.41 10.72 22.54
N ALA A 11 19.13 10.31 23.58
CA ALA A 11 18.55 9.71 24.76
C ALA A 11 17.65 10.71 25.53
N ARG A 12 18.07 11.97 25.66
CA ARG A 12 17.27 13.02 26.31
C ARG A 12 15.97 13.28 25.56
N LEU A 13 16.03 13.43 24.24
CA LEU A 13 14.86 13.69 23.39
C LEU A 13 13.91 12.50 23.35
N ALA A 14 14.44 11.27 23.36
CA ALA A 14 13.63 10.06 23.44
C ALA A 14 12.86 9.97 24.76
N LEU A 15 13.50 10.26 25.90
CA LEU A 15 12.87 10.28 27.21
C LEU A 15 11.86 11.42 27.38
N ALA A 16 12.08 12.55 26.69
CA ALA A 16 11.16 13.68 26.64
C ALA A 16 9.97 13.46 25.69
N ASN A 17 9.95 12.36 24.95
CA ASN A 17 8.96 12.03 23.90
C ASN A 17 8.86 13.10 22.80
N ASP A 18 9.94 13.86 22.58
CA ASP A 18 10.01 14.90 21.54
C ASP A 18 10.44 14.30 20.19
N GLN A 19 9.46 13.78 19.45
CA GLN A 19 9.68 13.03 18.21
C GLN A 19 10.26 13.89 17.08
N ASN A 20 9.96 15.18 17.04
CA ASN A 20 10.44 16.05 15.95
C ASN A 20 11.94 16.31 16.08
N HIS A 21 12.38 16.80 17.23
CA HIS A 21 13.79 17.07 17.47
C HIS A 21 14.62 15.77 17.58
N LEU A 22 14.00 14.67 18.03
CA LEU A 22 14.64 13.34 18.03
C LEU A 22 15.04 12.91 16.61
N ARG A 23 14.16 13.15 15.64
CA ARG A 23 14.46 12.83 14.22
C ARG A 23 15.59 13.68 13.68
N GLU A 24 15.58 14.97 13.94
CA GLU A 24 16.67 15.86 13.52
C GLU A 24 18.01 15.40 14.10
N ALA A 25 18.04 15.13 15.40
CA ALA A 25 19.25 14.62 16.08
C ALA A 25 19.75 13.29 15.52
N LEU A 26 18.83 12.40 15.12
CA LEU A 26 19.16 11.13 14.49
C LEU A 26 19.75 11.31 13.08
N TYR A 27 19.21 12.23 12.26
CA TYR A 27 19.77 12.53 10.94
C TYR A 27 21.14 13.20 11.06
N ASP A 28 21.32 14.12 11.98
CA ASP A 28 22.62 14.74 12.27
C ASP A 28 23.67 13.68 12.70
N PHE A 29 23.24 12.67 13.44
CA PHE A 29 24.12 11.56 13.84
C PHE A 29 24.46 10.63 12.68
N VAL A 30 23.54 10.44 11.72
CA VAL A 30 23.82 9.71 10.47
C VAL A 30 24.91 10.47 9.68
N ASP A 31 24.75 11.77 9.49
CA ASP A 31 25.70 12.61 8.76
C ASP A 31 27.08 12.64 9.44
N TYR A 32 27.10 12.77 10.76
CA TYR A 32 28.32 12.65 11.54
C TYR A 32 29.01 11.29 11.32
N SER A 33 28.24 10.21 11.33
CA SER A 33 28.77 8.84 11.15
C SER A 33 29.31 8.63 9.73
N GLN A 34 28.70 9.20 8.71
CA GLN A 34 29.20 9.16 7.33
C GLN A 34 30.55 9.89 7.21
N LYS A 35 30.66 11.09 7.78
CA LYS A 35 31.90 11.90 7.77
C LYS A 35 33.05 11.24 8.50
N ASN A 36 32.78 10.36 9.47
CA ASN A 36 33.78 9.66 10.26
C ASN A 36 34.05 8.21 9.80
N ASN A 37 33.93 7.95 8.50
CA ASN A 37 34.22 6.64 7.87
C ASN A 37 33.42 5.45 8.43
N ARG A 38 32.22 5.69 8.97
CA ARG A 38 31.31 4.65 9.49
C ARG A 38 30.10 4.43 8.58
N ALA A 39 30.33 4.35 7.27
CA ALA A 39 29.27 4.27 6.26
C ALA A 39 28.28 3.12 6.48
N LYS A 40 28.77 1.93 6.92
CA LYS A 40 27.87 0.78 7.21
C LYS A 40 26.92 1.08 8.37
N PHE A 41 27.42 1.68 9.44
CA PHE A 41 26.61 2.07 10.59
C PHE A 41 25.60 3.17 10.23
N ALA A 42 26.04 4.18 9.48
CA ALA A 42 25.15 5.24 9.00
C ALA A 42 24.01 4.71 8.12
N ALA A 43 24.30 3.76 7.22
CA ALA A 43 23.29 3.11 6.39
C ALA A 43 22.27 2.30 7.21
N GLN A 44 22.72 1.56 8.23
CA GLN A 44 21.86 0.82 9.14
C GLN A 44 20.95 1.76 9.94
N LEU A 45 21.50 2.84 10.50
CA LEU A 45 20.75 3.82 11.26
C LEU A 45 19.71 4.53 10.36
N GLN A 46 20.10 4.89 9.14
CA GLN A 46 19.20 5.50 8.17
C GLN A 46 18.03 4.56 7.78
N SER A 47 18.29 3.25 7.66
CA SER A 47 17.25 2.24 7.44
C SER A 47 16.26 2.19 8.61
N ILE A 48 16.76 2.17 9.84
CA ILE A 48 15.92 2.15 11.06
C ILE A 48 15.04 3.40 11.14
N ILE A 49 15.59 4.59 10.85
CA ILE A 49 14.84 5.84 10.85
C ILE A 49 13.73 5.80 9.79
N LYS A 50 14.05 5.37 8.58
CA LYS A 50 13.06 5.23 7.49
C LYS A 50 11.95 4.26 7.84
N ASP A 51 12.28 3.11 8.43
CA ASP A 51 11.30 2.10 8.85
C ASP A 51 10.39 2.60 9.98
N SER A 52 10.94 3.38 10.92
CA SER A 52 10.17 4.01 12.00
C SER A 52 9.21 5.07 11.46
N THR A 53 9.70 6.00 10.63
CA THR A 53 8.87 7.03 9.98
C THR A 53 7.72 6.41 9.20
N ARG A 54 8.02 5.33 8.47
CA ARG A 54 7.03 4.58 7.70
C ARG A 54 5.97 3.91 8.59
N LYS A 55 6.36 3.33 9.74
CA LYS A 55 5.40 2.75 10.69
C LYS A 55 4.47 3.79 11.29
N GLU A 56 4.96 5.00 11.56
CA GLU A 56 4.14 6.10 12.06
C GLU A 56 3.17 6.64 10.99
N GLU A 57 3.63 6.77 9.74
CA GLU A 57 2.76 7.16 8.62
C GLU A 57 1.65 6.13 8.41
N ILE A 58 1.97 4.84 8.47
CA ILE A 58 1.00 3.75 8.43
C ILE A 58 0.05 3.82 9.63
N GLY A 59 0.57 4.11 10.84
CA GLY A 59 -0.24 4.30 12.03
C GLY A 59 -1.23 5.45 11.90
N LYS A 60 -0.77 6.61 11.46
CA LYS A 60 -1.61 7.80 11.20
C LYS A 60 -2.65 7.52 10.10
N LEU A 61 -2.25 6.83 9.03
CA LEU A 61 -3.19 6.43 7.98
C LEU A 61 -4.24 5.47 8.54
N LYS A 62 -3.86 4.48 9.34
CA LYS A 62 -4.82 3.59 10.02
C LYS A 62 -5.77 4.36 10.91
N GLU A 63 -5.29 5.33 11.71
CA GLU A 63 -6.14 6.17 12.55
C GLU A 63 -7.09 7.04 11.71
N ILE A 64 -6.62 7.64 10.62
CA ILE A 64 -7.46 8.41 9.70
C ILE A 64 -8.55 7.51 9.10
N TYR A 65 -8.18 6.29 8.70
CA TYR A 65 -9.11 5.35 8.09
C TYR A 65 -10.06 4.68 9.08
N THR A 66 -9.68 4.49 10.36
CA THR A 66 -10.55 3.95 11.40
C THR A 66 -11.48 5.00 12.01
N ASN A 67 -11.09 6.28 12.00
CA ASN A 67 -11.90 7.37 12.57
C ASN A 67 -12.89 8.00 11.58
N GLN A 68 -12.85 7.64 10.29
CA GLN A 68 -13.83 8.09 9.31
C GLN A 68 -14.85 6.97 9.04
N ASP A 69 -15.97 7.00 9.78
CA ASP A 69 -17.24 6.27 9.51
C ASP A 69 -17.10 4.97 8.69
N ILE A 70 -16.24 4.05 9.14
CA ILE A 70 -16.31 2.68 8.72
C ILE A 70 -17.34 2.03 9.65
N ASP A 71 -18.60 1.93 9.19
CA ASP A 71 -19.58 1.08 9.85
C ASP A 71 -18.93 -0.27 10.21
N SER A 72 -19.19 -0.74 11.42
CA SER A 72 -18.60 -1.97 12.00
C SER A 72 -18.68 -3.23 11.10
N ASN A 73 -19.50 -3.21 10.05
CA ASN A 73 -19.62 -4.26 9.05
C ASN A 73 -18.62 -4.16 7.90
N SER A 74 -17.98 -2.98 7.66
CA SER A 74 -16.99 -2.82 6.59
C SER A 74 -15.57 -3.20 7.03
N ASP A 75 -15.31 -3.24 8.34
CA ASP A 75 -13.96 -3.51 8.88
C ASP A 75 -13.47 -4.92 8.58
N ASN A 76 -14.38 -5.89 8.44
CA ASN A 76 -14.04 -7.27 8.10
C ASN A 76 -13.71 -7.48 6.61
N ILE A 77 -14.04 -6.52 5.75
CA ILE A 77 -13.86 -6.63 4.30
C ILE A 77 -12.51 -6.06 3.87
N ILE A 78 -12.03 -5.01 4.54
CA ILE A 78 -10.69 -4.47 4.33
C ILE A 78 -9.72 -5.21 5.26
N LEU A 79 -8.85 -6.04 4.67
CA LEU A 79 -7.82 -6.76 5.42
C LEU A 79 -6.74 -5.82 5.94
N GLN A 80 -6.31 -4.88 5.10
CA GLN A 80 -5.18 -4.04 5.41
C GLN A 80 -5.13 -2.80 4.52
N ILE A 81 -4.63 -1.69 5.07
CA ILE A 81 -4.21 -0.51 4.31
C ILE A 81 -2.72 -0.33 4.54
N VAL A 82 -1.95 -0.25 3.46
CA VAL A 82 -0.48 -0.25 3.52
C VAL A 82 0.10 0.83 2.63
N MET A 83 1.09 1.56 3.15
CA MET A 83 2.03 2.32 2.33
C MET A 83 3.22 1.42 2.00
N SER A 84 3.34 1.04 0.74
CA SER A 84 4.41 0.14 0.30
C SER A 84 5.71 0.90 0.02
N SER A 85 6.85 0.29 0.38
CA SER A 85 8.18 0.78 -0.01
C SER A 85 8.84 -0.09 -1.08
N PHE A 86 8.16 -1.18 -1.50
CA PHE A 86 8.67 -2.03 -2.56
C PHE A 86 8.77 -1.26 -3.87
N LYS A 87 9.79 -1.60 -4.67
CA LYS A 87 10.10 -0.96 -5.96
C LYS A 87 10.27 -2.03 -7.04
N MET A 88 10.32 -1.62 -8.30
CA MET A 88 10.51 -2.55 -9.42
C MET A 88 11.75 -3.44 -9.28
N LYS A 89 12.80 -2.98 -8.60
CA LYS A 89 14.01 -3.77 -8.30
C LYS A 89 13.75 -4.97 -7.39
N ASP A 90 12.66 -4.93 -6.60
CA ASP A 90 12.31 -5.98 -5.63
C ASP A 90 11.40 -7.05 -6.28
N LEU A 91 10.94 -6.82 -7.51
CA LEU A 91 10.10 -7.75 -8.28
C LEU A 91 10.96 -8.51 -9.28
N ILE A 92 11.06 -9.82 -9.08
CA ILE A 92 11.71 -10.73 -10.04
C ILE A 92 10.66 -11.22 -11.00
N CYS A 93 10.76 -10.82 -12.27
CA CYS A 93 9.84 -11.21 -13.34
C CYS A 93 10.57 -11.29 -14.67
N THR A 94 9.89 -11.81 -15.70
CA THR A 94 10.42 -11.84 -17.07
C THR A 94 10.57 -10.41 -17.63
N PRO A 95 11.46 -10.18 -18.60
CA PRO A 95 11.65 -8.87 -19.22
C PRO A 95 10.34 -8.27 -19.75
N ASP A 96 9.51 -9.08 -20.42
CA ASP A 96 8.23 -8.65 -21.00
C ASP A 96 7.27 -8.14 -19.92
N VAL A 97 7.11 -8.89 -18.81
CA VAL A 97 6.28 -8.50 -17.68
C VAL A 97 6.81 -7.22 -17.03
N LYS A 98 8.14 -7.10 -16.94
CA LYS A 98 8.77 -5.90 -16.40
C LYS A 98 8.47 -4.67 -17.25
N GLU A 99 8.56 -4.78 -18.56
CA GLU A 99 8.28 -3.70 -19.52
C GLU A 99 6.81 -3.25 -19.41
N GLU A 100 5.88 -4.19 -19.35
CA GLU A 100 4.44 -3.94 -19.15
C GLU A 100 4.18 -3.15 -17.86
N PHE A 101 4.80 -3.56 -16.73
CA PHE A 101 4.68 -2.85 -15.46
C PHE A 101 5.27 -1.44 -15.52
N GLU A 102 6.46 -1.29 -16.10
CA GLU A 102 7.11 0.02 -16.26
C GLU A 102 6.27 0.95 -17.15
N TYR A 103 5.68 0.42 -18.21
CA TYR A 103 4.77 1.17 -19.09
C TYR A 103 3.54 1.64 -18.30
N PHE A 104 2.85 0.74 -17.61
CA PHE A 104 1.70 1.08 -16.78
C PHE A 104 2.03 2.14 -15.73
N ILE A 105 3.16 2.01 -15.04
CA ILE A 105 3.61 2.98 -14.03
C ILE A 105 3.84 4.35 -14.66
N LYS A 106 4.48 4.43 -15.84
CA LYS A 106 4.69 5.67 -16.59
C LYS A 106 3.37 6.31 -17.00
N GLU A 107 2.46 5.52 -17.56
CA GLU A 107 1.12 5.95 -17.95
C GLU A 107 0.35 6.52 -16.75
N ARG A 108 0.36 5.84 -15.60
CA ARG A 108 -0.29 6.31 -14.37
C ARG A 108 0.33 7.59 -13.81
N LYS A 109 1.64 7.75 -13.87
CA LYS A 109 2.34 8.97 -13.45
C LYS A 109 2.00 10.17 -14.36
N ALA A 110 1.73 9.93 -15.62
CA ALA A 110 1.33 10.93 -16.60
C ALA A 110 -0.20 11.11 -16.72
N ALA A 111 -1.00 10.45 -15.87
CA ALA A 111 -2.44 10.35 -16.01
C ALA A 111 -3.16 11.70 -16.10
N GLU A 112 -2.76 12.70 -15.32
CA GLU A 112 -3.35 14.05 -15.36
C GLU A 112 -3.11 14.71 -16.72
N SER A 113 -1.87 14.70 -17.22
CA SER A 113 -1.55 15.28 -18.54
C SER A 113 -2.23 14.54 -19.70
N LEU A 114 -2.35 13.23 -19.61
CA LEU A 114 -3.03 12.41 -20.62
C LEU A 114 -4.55 12.70 -20.62
N HIS A 115 -5.13 12.86 -19.44
CA HIS A 115 -6.53 13.23 -19.29
C HIS A 115 -6.84 14.60 -19.92
N ASP A 116 -5.97 15.59 -19.72
CA ASP A 116 -6.11 16.92 -20.33
C ASP A 116 -6.09 16.85 -21.86
N MET A 117 -5.41 15.85 -22.42
CA MET A 117 -5.37 15.56 -23.86
C MET A 117 -6.52 14.66 -24.31
N SER A 118 -7.49 14.32 -23.42
CA SER A 118 -8.59 13.37 -23.70
C SER A 118 -8.10 11.96 -24.07
N ILE A 119 -6.91 11.58 -23.63
CA ILE A 119 -6.36 10.24 -23.86
C ILE A 119 -6.77 9.33 -22.68
N PRO A 120 -7.43 8.19 -22.93
CA PRO A 120 -7.83 7.26 -21.88
C PRO A 120 -6.59 6.63 -21.23
N VAL A 121 -6.60 6.54 -19.90
CA VAL A 121 -5.52 5.97 -19.09
C VAL A 121 -5.99 4.67 -18.44
N SER A 122 -5.21 3.61 -18.57
CA SER A 122 -5.50 2.33 -17.94
C SER A 122 -5.43 2.45 -16.41
N ASN A 123 -6.48 1.98 -15.72
CA ASN A 123 -6.56 2.02 -14.26
C ASN A 123 -6.79 0.64 -13.62
N LYS A 124 -6.71 -0.42 -14.39
CA LYS A 124 -6.94 -1.79 -13.96
C LYS A 124 -5.88 -2.71 -14.52
N ILE A 125 -5.42 -3.65 -13.68
CA ILE A 125 -4.51 -4.73 -14.06
C ILE A 125 -5.08 -6.04 -13.53
N ILE A 126 -5.01 -7.08 -14.35
CA ILE A 126 -5.29 -8.45 -13.93
C ILE A 126 -3.96 -9.19 -13.86
N LEU A 127 -3.63 -9.69 -12.68
CA LEU A 127 -2.45 -10.50 -12.43
C LEU A 127 -2.87 -11.97 -12.37
N HIS A 128 -2.43 -12.79 -13.30
CA HIS A 128 -2.71 -14.22 -13.31
C HIS A 128 -1.41 -15.05 -13.32
N GLY A 129 -1.50 -16.30 -12.86
CA GLY A 129 -0.36 -17.20 -12.80
C GLY A 129 -0.44 -18.15 -11.60
N PRO A 130 0.48 -19.13 -11.49
CA PRO A 130 0.49 -20.09 -10.39
C PRO A 130 0.67 -19.41 -9.02
N SER A 131 0.33 -20.16 -7.96
CA SER A 131 0.58 -19.68 -6.58
C SER A 131 2.08 -19.46 -6.36
N GLY A 132 2.44 -18.45 -5.57
CA GLY A 132 3.83 -18.12 -5.24
C GLY A 132 4.61 -17.36 -6.32
N CYS A 133 4.05 -17.05 -7.50
CA CYS A 133 4.75 -16.33 -8.56
C CYS A 133 4.84 -14.80 -8.37
N GLY A 134 4.53 -14.28 -7.18
CA GLY A 134 4.74 -12.86 -6.84
C GLY A 134 3.60 -11.91 -7.20
N LYS A 135 2.38 -12.40 -7.52
CA LYS A 135 1.23 -11.53 -7.87
C LYS A 135 0.92 -10.48 -6.80
N THR A 136 0.82 -10.90 -5.57
CA THR A 136 0.56 -9.99 -4.43
C THR A 136 1.72 -9.00 -4.25
N LEU A 137 2.99 -9.48 -4.36
CA LEU A 137 4.16 -8.60 -4.30
C LEU A 137 4.13 -7.54 -5.42
N ALA A 138 3.68 -7.90 -6.62
CA ALA A 138 3.54 -6.96 -7.73
C ALA A 138 2.59 -5.79 -7.40
N ALA A 139 1.48 -6.05 -6.69
CA ALA A 139 0.59 -4.99 -6.22
C ALA A 139 1.28 -4.06 -5.20
N TYR A 140 2.08 -4.61 -4.28
CA TYR A 140 2.88 -3.79 -3.37
C TYR A 140 3.92 -2.94 -4.11
N VAL A 141 4.55 -3.50 -5.15
CA VAL A 141 5.52 -2.76 -5.99
C VAL A 141 4.83 -1.61 -6.71
N LEU A 142 3.66 -1.84 -7.31
CA LEU A 142 2.87 -0.78 -7.95
C LEU A 142 2.53 0.35 -6.98
N ALA A 143 2.04 0.00 -5.79
CA ALA A 143 1.72 0.98 -4.76
C ALA A 143 2.96 1.79 -4.32
N GLY A 144 4.10 1.12 -4.16
CA GLY A 144 5.36 1.76 -3.81
C GLY A 144 5.93 2.65 -4.91
N GLU A 145 5.82 2.26 -6.19
CA GLU A 145 6.26 3.07 -7.33
C GLU A 145 5.38 4.29 -7.56
N LEU A 146 4.06 4.15 -7.36
CA LEU A 146 3.10 5.22 -7.52
C LEU A 146 2.95 6.07 -6.25
N GLN A 147 3.58 5.66 -5.14
CA GLN A 147 3.49 6.33 -3.83
C GLN A 147 2.03 6.52 -3.36
N GLN A 148 1.20 5.52 -3.61
CA GLN A 148 -0.21 5.52 -3.27
C GLN A 148 -0.50 4.47 -2.19
N PRO A 149 -1.50 4.70 -1.30
CA PRO A 149 -1.97 3.67 -0.37
C PRO A 149 -2.47 2.44 -1.11
N LEU A 150 -2.19 1.25 -0.57
CA LEU A 150 -2.72 -0.02 -1.05
C LEU A 150 -3.79 -0.52 -0.09
N ILE A 151 -5.01 -0.63 -0.55
CA ILE A 151 -6.14 -1.21 0.17
C ILE A 151 -6.28 -2.66 -0.26
N ILE A 152 -6.08 -3.58 0.69
CA ILE A 152 -6.22 -5.02 0.44
C ILE A 152 -7.61 -5.45 0.88
N VAL A 153 -8.39 -6.00 -0.05
CA VAL A 153 -9.78 -6.39 0.16
C VAL A 153 -9.89 -7.91 0.31
N ASN A 154 -10.59 -8.35 1.36
CA ASN A 154 -10.94 -9.75 1.56
C ASN A 154 -12.20 -10.10 0.77
N LEU A 155 -12.02 -10.67 -0.42
CA LEU A 155 -13.16 -11.08 -1.24
C LEU A 155 -14.01 -12.18 -0.62
N GLY A 156 -13.41 -13.07 0.18
CA GLY A 156 -14.15 -14.08 0.92
C GLY A 156 -15.14 -13.48 1.93
N ALA A 157 -14.74 -12.42 2.63
CA ALA A 157 -15.62 -11.69 3.54
C ALA A 157 -16.70 -10.89 2.77
N VAL A 158 -16.36 -10.36 1.61
CA VAL A 158 -17.33 -9.69 0.72
C VAL A 158 -18.44 -10.64 0.33
N VAL A 159 -18.11 -11.85 -0.04
CA VAL A 159 -19.04 -12.89 -0.50
C VAL A 159 -19.88 -13.47 0.64
N SER A 160 -19.30 -13.63 1.83
CA SER A 160 -19.98 -14.18 3.03
C SER A 160 -20.93 -13.19 3.70
N SER A 161 -20.86 -11.90 3.34
CA SER A 161 -21.81 -10.89 3.85
C SER A 161 -23.21 -11.15 3.32
N LYS A 162 -24.23 -10.83 4.14
CA LYS A 162 -25.65 -11.07 3.79
C LYS A 162 -25.99 -10.52 2.40
N LEU A 163 -26.82 -11.28 1.66
CA LEU A 163 -27.35 -10.87 0.35
C LEU A 163 -27.82 -9.39 0.37
N GLY A 164 -27.34 -8.60 -0.56
CA GLY A 164 -27.64 -7.15 -0.68
C GLY A 164 -26.61 -6.20 -0.02
N GLU A 165 -25.77 -6.66 0.89
CA GLU A 165 -24.71 -5.83 1.48
C GLU A 165 -23.43 -5.81 0.66
N THR A 166 -23.16 -6.89 -0.08
CA THR A 166 -21.95 -7.08 -0.90
C THR A 166 -21.74 -5.92 -1.88
N SER A 167 -22.74 -5.60 -2.67
CA SER A 167 -22.66 -4.50 -3.67
C SER A 167 -22.49 -3.14 -3.01
N LYS A 168 -23.16 -2.90 -1.88
CA LYS A 168 -23.03 -1.64 -1.13
C LYS A 168 -21.62 -1.50 -0.54
N ASN A 169 -21.09 -2.57 0.02
CA ASN A 169 -19.76 -2.60 0.64
C ASN A 169 -18.66 -2.39 -0.41
N LEU A 170 -18.73 -3.07 -1.55
CA LEU A 170 -17.81 -2.83 -2.67
C LEU A 170 -17.91 -1.38 -3.16
N THR A 171 -19.10 -0.85 -3.34
CA THR A 171 -19.28 0.55 -3.75
C THR A 171 -18.64 1.52 -2.77
N ARG A 172 -18.76 1.29 -1.46
CA ARG A 172 -18.13 2.12 -0.43
C ARG A 172 -16.60 2.05 -0.53
N ILE A 173 -16.03 0.84 -0.67
CA ILE A 173 -14.58 0.64 -0.81
C ILE A 173 -14.05 1.37 -2.04
N PHE A 174 -14.72 1.22 -3.20
CA PHE A 174 -14.31 1.90 -4.43
C PHE A 174 -14.41 3.44 -4.31
N LYS A 175 -15.51 3.97 -3.75
CA LYS A 175 -15.64 5.41 -3.50
C LYS A 175 -14.53 5.94 -2.59
N LYS A 176 -14.24 5.22 -1.52
CA LYS A 176 -13.14 5.56 -0.61
C LYS A 176 -11.81 5.57 -1.33
N ALA A 177 -11.48 4.51 -2.06
CA ALA A 177 -10.23 4.43 -2.81
C ALA A 177 -10.08 5.55 -3.85
N CYS A 178 -11.16 5.92 -4.54
CA CYS A 178 -11.15 7.06 -5.46
C CYS A 178 -10.86 8.38 -4.75
N HIS A 179 -11.49 8.61 -3.61
CA HIS A 179 -11.28 9.83 -2.82
C HIS A 179 -9.84 9.94 -2.31
N GLU A 180 -9.28 8.83 -1.84
CA GLU A 180 -7.93 8.74 -1.27
C GLU A 180 -6.83 8.55 -2.32
N LYS A 181 -7.20 8.47 -3.61
CA LYS A 181 -6.28 8.09 -4.71
C LYS A 181 -5.53 6.79 -4.41
N ALA A 182 -6.18 5.83 -3.75
CA ALA A 182 -5.60 4.55 -3.33
C ALA A 182 -5.71 3.49 -4.41
N ILE A 183 -4.77 2.53 -4.38
CA ILE A 183 -4.83 1.31 -5.18
C ILE A 183 -5.62 0.26 -4.40
N ILE A 184 -6.53 -0.46 -5.08
CA ILE A 184 -7.27 -1.58 -4.50
C ILE A 184 -6.65 -2.88 -5.00
N LEU A 185 -6.27 -3.77 -4.09
CA LEU A 185 -5.94 -5.15 -4.39
C LEU A 185 -7.13 -6.04 -4.04
N LEU A 186 -7.71 -6.66 -5.04
CA LEU A 186 -8.70 -7.72 -4.90
C LEU A 186 -7.97 -9.06 -4.99
N ASP A 187 -7.51 -9.58 -3.84
CA ASP A 187 -6.81 -10.86 -3.82
C ASP A 187 -7.80 -12.03 -3.88
N GLU A 188 -7.35 -13.18 -4.40
CA GLU A 188 -8.19 -14.37 -4.59
C GLU A 188 -9.45 -14.10 -5.43
N PHE A 189 -9.35 -13.27 -6.46
CA PHE A 189 -10.47 -12.90 -7.32
C PHE A 189 -11.18 -14.11 -7.98
N ASP A 190 -10.47 -15.20 -8.16
CA ASP A 190 -11.00 -16.48 -8.65
C ASP A 190 -12.03 -17.11 -7.71
N SER A 191 -12.04 -16.77 -6.43
CA SER A 191 -13.05 -17.20 -5.48
C SER A 191 -14.46 -16.75 -5.90
N LEU A 192 -14.58 -15.56 -6.53
CA LEU A 192 -15.83 -15.06 -7.09
C LEU A 192 -16.30 -15.87 -8.31
N GLY A 193 -15.37 -16.46 -9.06
CA GLY A 193 -15.69 -17.30 -10.23
C GLY A 193 -16.30 -18.64 -9.86
N LYS A 194 -15.87 -19.25 -8.74
CA LYS A 194 -16.36 -20.56 -8.27
C LYS A 194 -17.83 -20.53 -7.86
N ILE A 195 -18.38 -19.37 -7.54
CA ILE A 195 -19.78 -19.20 -7.14
C ILE A 195 -20.73 -19.32 -8.34
N ARG A 196 -20.25 -19.17 -9.57
CA ARG A 196 -21.05 -19.35 -10.80
C ARG A 196 -21.47 -20.80 -11.05
N ASP A 197 -20.70 -21.77 -10.53
CA ASP A 197 -20.93 -23.20 -10.78
C ASP A 197 -21.94 -23.83 -9.79
N TYR A 198 -22.29 -23.14 -8.71
CA TYR A 198 -23.39 -23.53 -7.84
C TYR A 198 -24.69 -23.02 -8.42
N ASP A 199 -25.26 -23.80 -9.32
CA ASP A 199 -26.65 -23.66 -9.78
C ASP A 199 -27.58 -23.84 -8.59
N GLN A 200 -27.97 -22.78 -7.99
CA GLN A 200 -29.27 -22.50 -7.40
C GLN A 200 -29.14 -21.31 -6.43
N ASP A 201 -29.85 -20.23 -6.76
CA ASP A 201 -30.33 -19.22 -5.82
C ASP A 201 -29.51 -17.95 -5.49
N HIS A 202 -28.59 -17.49 -6.33
CA HIS A 202 -27.97 -16.17 -6.03
C HIS A 202 -27.91 -15.21 -7.24
N GLY A 203 -29.10 -14.74 -7.67
CA GLY A 203 -29.22 -13.73 -8.76
C GLY A 203 -28.45 -12.42 -8.55
N GLU A 204 -28.09 -12.09 -7.31
CA GLU A 204 -27.33 -10.86 -7.01
C GLU A 204 -25.84 -10.95 -7.29
N MET A 205 -25.22 -12.14 -7.15
CA MET A 205 -23.81 -12.30 -7.47
C MET A 205 -23.51 -12.22 -8.97
N LYS A 206 -24.45 -12.59 -9.82
CA LYS A 206 -24.36 -12.38 -11.27
C LYS A 206 -24.24 -10.90 -11.64
N ARG A 207 -24.77 -10.01 -10.81
CA ARG A 207 -24.71 -8.54 -11.02
C ARG A 207 -23.39 -7.91 -10.61
N VAL A 208 -22.62 -8.55 -9.72
CA VAL A 208 -21.32 -8.05 -9.26
C VAL A 208 -20.21 -8.35 -10.26
N VAL A 209 -20.36 -9.41 -11.06
CA VAL A 209 -19.33 -9.92 -11.98
C VAL A 209 -19.58 -9.47 -13.44
N ASN A 210 -20.74 -8.94 -13.75
CA ASN A 210 -21.07 -8.30 -15.02
C ASN A 210 -21.01 -6.79 -14.88
#